data_ecfef63edfca1fbf0c5dd26060bec3f1
#
_entry.id   ecfef63edfca1fbf0c5dd26060bec3f1
#
_cell.length_a   1.000
_cell.length_b   1.000
_cell.length_c   1.000
_cell.angle_alpha   90.00
_cell.angle_beta   90.00
_cell.angle_gamma   90.00
#
_symmetry.space_group_name_H-M   'P 1'
#
loop_
_entity.id
_entity.type
_entity.pdbx_description
1 polymer ?
#
loop_
_entity_poly.entity_id
_entity_poly.type
_entity_poly.pdbx_seq_one_letter_code
_entity_poly.pdbx_strand_id
1 'polypeptide(L)'
;MAEKVESQQLNDSELEELERLAYTKKRYLSPKEIAAFVLVNFGKKNLDQFTEAFKEFFMIQFLKLNTTAYANINLFASIYDAADDTISGLIIDRTRTRWGRIRPFLILSLPMWLIGGYMIFTAPDLNSTQKIVWSAIGILLYGLGMSYFGAYWLLVYNITPNNDERNNLITTTKFFELFGTWLPSLVPVFVQLLPKVNKNITMQGVYSGFAYCM
;
A
#
# COMPACT_ATOMS: atom_id res chain seq x y z
N MET A 1 49.84 33.01 -12.91
CA MET A 1 49.00 32.67 -11.72
C MET A 1 47.56 32.38 -12.09
N ALA A 2 46.90 33.15 -12.97
CA ALA A 2 45.54 32.92 -13.45
C ALA A 2 45.39 31.60 -14.21
N GLU A 3 46.32 31.27 -15.09
CA GLU A 3 46.31 30.04 -15.89
C GLU A 3 46.41 28.73 -15.05
N LYS A 4 47.07 28.81 -13.88
CA LYS A 4 47.15 27.68 -12.93
C LYS A 4 45.90 27.50 -12.12
N VAL A 5 45.15 28.59 -11.85
CA VAL A 5 43.87 28.55 -11.15
C VAL A 5 42.77 28.03 -12.08
N GLU A 6 42.82 28.43 -13.37
CA GLU A 6 41.89 27.99 -14.40
C GLU A 6 42.02 26.50 -14.73
N SER A 7 43.30 25.99 -14.82
CA SER A 7 43.57 24.57 -14.99
C SER A 7 43.16 23.71 -13.76
N GLN A 8 43.25 24.26 -12.54
CA GLN A 8 42.74 23.59 -11.34
C GLN A 8 41.22 23.54 -11.27
N GLN A 9 40.55 24.62 -11.67
CA GLN A 9 39.04 24.65 -11.69
C GLN A 9 38.48 23.73 -12.78
N LEU A 10 39.15 23.64 -13.96
CA LEU A 10 38.80 22.68 -15.03
C LEU A 10 38.98 21.23 -14.56
N ASN A 11 40.06 20.96 -13.83
CA ASN A 11 40.32 19.62 -13.30
C ASN A 11 39.33 19.24 -12.19
N ASP A 12 38.90 20.16 -11.36
CA ASP A 12 37.90 19.91 -10.30
C ASP A 12 36.52 19.67 -10.91
N SER A 13 36.13 20.40 -11.96
CA SER A 13 34.87 20.17 -12.69
C SER A 13 34.84 18.83 -13.43
N GLU A 14 35.95 18.41 -14.04
CA GLU A 14 36.09 17.10 -14.67
C GLU A 14 36.03 15.95 -13.64
N LEU A 15 36.63 16.14 -12.47
CA LEU A 15 36.54 15.18 -11.36
C LEU A 15 35.15 15.03 -10.83
N GLU A 16 34.40 16.14 -10.64
CA GLU A 16 32.98 16.09 -10.23
C GLU A 16 32.11 15.39 -11.28
N GLU A 17 32.38 15.59 -12.57
CA GLU A 17 31.65 14.94 -13.65
C GLU A 17 31.97 13.44 -13.73
N LEU A 18 33.24 13.05 -13.55
CA LEU A 18 33.66 11.65 -13.45
C LEU A 18 33.06 10.95 -12.22
N GLU A 19 33.01 11.62 -11.06
CA GLU A 19 32.34 11.10 -9.88
C GLU A 19 30.84 10.92 -10.11
N ARG A 20 30.16 11.89 -10.70
CA ARG A 20 28.75 11.78 -11.09
C ARG A 20 28.52 10.61 -12.05
N LEU A 21 29.35 10.46 -13.05
CA LEU A 21 29.28 9.34 -14.02
C LEU A 21 29.56 7.99 -13.34
N ALA A 22 30.47 7.94 -12.38
CA ALA A 22 30.75 6.73 -11.62
C ALA A 22 29.54 6.34 -10.72
N TYR A 23 28.88 7.31 -10.08
CA TYR A 23 27.67 7.09 -9.30
C TYR A 23 26.51 6.62 -10.17
N THR A 24 26.31 7.18 -11.35
CA THR A 24 25.24 6.79 -12.28
C THR A 24 25.46 5.42 -12.92
N LYS A 25 26.70 4.99 -13.12
CA LYS A 25 27.04 3.66 -13.69
C LYS A 25 26.98 2.53 -12.66
N LYS A 26 27.09 2.82 -11.38
CA LYS A 26 27.09 1.79 -10.33
C LYS A 26 25.67 1.32 -10.04
N ARG A 27 25.45 0.02 -10.17
CA ARG A 27 24.20 -0.62 -9.72
C ARG A 27 24.27 -0.91 -8.23
N TYR A 28 23.29 -0.37 -7.49
CA TYR A 28 23.16 -0.55 -6.05
C TYR A 28 22.10 -1.59 -5.70
N LEU A 29 21.12 -1.80 -6.59
CA LEU A 29 20.02 -2.73 -6.38
C LEU A 29 20.24 -4.05 -7.10
N SER A 30 20.06 -5.15 -6.37
CA SER A 30 20.02 -6.47 -6.97
C SER A 30 18.68 -6.72 -7.67
N PRO A 31 18.61 -7.56 -8.69
CA PRO A 31 17.33 -7.92 -9.34
C PRO A 31 16.31 -8.52 -8.35
N LYS A 32 16.78 -9.20 -7.31
CA LYS A 32 15.93 -9.78 -6.27
C LYS A 32 15.26 -8.71 -5.41
N GLU A 33 15.97 -7.64 -5.06
CA GLU A 33 15.43 -6.51 -4.31
C GLU A 33 14.41 -5.74 -5.12
N ILE A 34 14.67 -5.52 -6.42
CA ILE A 34 13.71 -4.91 -7.35
C ILE A 34 12.44 -5.77 -7.42
N ALA A 35 12.58 -7.08 -7.63
CA ALA A 35 11.45 -7.99 -7.70
C ALA A 35 10.64 -8.01 -6.40
N ALA A 36 11.30 -8.06 -5.24
CA ALA A 36 10.64 -8.01 -3.94
C ALA A 36 9.86 -6.70 -3.75
N PHE A 37 10.45 -5.56 -4.11
CA PHE A 37 9.80 -4.26 -4.03
C PHE A 37 8.56 -4.19 -4.93
N VAL A 38 8.66 -4.65 -6.17
CA VAL A 38 7.56 -4.69 -7.14
C VAL A 38 6.44 -5.60 -6.66
N LEU A 39 6.76 -6.81 -6.17
CA LEU A 39 5.76 -7.79 -5.68
C LEU A 39 4.98 -7.27 -4.47
N VAL A 40 5.65 -6.61 -3.53
CA VAL A 40 4.98 -6.01 -2.36
C VAL A 40 3.99 -4.92 -2.79
N ASN A 41 4.40 -4.04 -3.71
CA ASN A 41 3.51 -2.99 -4.22
C ASN A 41 2.37 -3.55 -5.07
N PHE A 42 2.64 -4.57 -5.87
CA PHE A 42 1.61 -5.27 -6.64
C PHE A 42 0.55 -5.88 -5.73
N GLY A 43 0.96 -6.61 -4.67
CA GLY A 43 0.03 -7.18 -3.69
C GLY A 43 -0.77 -6.12 -2.95
N LYS A 44 -0.08 -5.07 -2.49
CA LYS A 44 -0.75 -3.91 -1.87
C LYS A 44 -1.82 -3.33 -2.78
N LYS A 45 -1.47 -3.02 -4.03
CA LYS A 45 -2.40 -2.39 -4.98
C LYS A 45 -3.60 -3.27 -5.29
N ASN A 46 -3.40 -4.60 -5.36
CA ASN A 46 -4.49 -5.56 -5.51
C ASN A 46 -5.49 -5.48 -4.36
N LEU A 47 -5.01 -5.54 -3.12
CA LEU A 47 -5.87 -5.52 -1.95
C LEU A 47 -6.57 -4.17 -1.77
N ASP A 48 -5.89 -3.07 -2.05
CA ASP A 48 -6.48 -1.74 -2.04
C ASP A 48 -7.64 -1.65 -3.03
N GLN A 49 -7.38 -2.02 -4.27
CA GLN A 49 -8.38 -1.95 -5.33
C GLN A 49 -9.56 -2.88 -5.08
N PHE A 50 -9.29 -4.08 -4.52
CA PHE A 50 -10.34 -5.01 -4.11
C PHE A 50 -11.20 -4.39 -2.99
N THR A 51 -10.56 -3.85 -1.97
CA THR A 51 -11.27 -3.24 -0.83
C THR A 51 -12.09 -2.03 -1.28
N GLU A 52 -11.54 -1.15 -2.08
CA GLU A 52 -12.25 0.00 -2.64
C GLU A 52 -13.48 -0.43 -3.47
N ALA A 53 -13.32 -1.42 -4.33
CA ALA A 53 -14.38 -1.86 -5.23
C ALA A 53 -15.52 -2.61 -4.51
N PHE A 54 -15.21 -3.38 -3.47
CA PHE A 54 -16.17 -4.33 -2.91
C PHE A 54 -16.56 -4.09 -1.45
N LYS A 55 -15.87 -3.22 -0.73
CA LYS A 55 -16.14 -2.86 0.68
C LYS A 55 -17.60 -2.46 0.90
N GLU A 56 -18.08 -1.50 0.11
CA GLU A 56 -19.44 -0.99 0.21
C GLU A 56 -20.47 -2.09 -0.09
N PHE A 57 -20.28 -2.79 -1.20
CA PHE A 57 -21.16 -3.89 -1.61
C PHE A 57 -21.24 -4.96 -0.53
N PHE A 58 -20.11 -5.37 0.04
CA PHE A 58 -20.07 -6.40 1.08
C PHE A 58 -20.78 -5.95 2.35
N MET A 59 -20.55 -4.74 2.81
CA MET A 59 -21.13 -4.21 4.02
C MET A 59 -22.65 -4.01 3.92
N ILE A 60 -23.15 -3.58 2.77
CA ILE A 60 -24.60 -3.39 2.57
C ILE A 60 -25.30 -4.73 2.32
N GLN A 61 -24.78 -5.59 1.45
CA GLN A 61 -25.46 -6.81 1.03
C GLN A 61 -25.30 -7.97 2.02
N PHE A 62 -24.11 -8.20 2.56
CA PHE A 62 -23.83 -9.35 3.42
C PHE A 62 -23.92 -9.01 4.91
N LEU A 63 -23.36 -7.90 5.35
CA LEU A 63 -23.46 -7.47 6.73
C LEU A 63 -24.85 -6.82 7.03
N LYS A 64 -25.60 -6.46 5.95
CA LYS A 64 -26.93 -5.82 6.03
C LYS A 64 -26.92 -4.51 6.82
N LEU A 65 -25.84 -3.73 6.67
CA LEU A 65 -25.78 -2.39 7.22
C LEU A 65 -26.76 -1.46 6.49
N ASN A 66 -27.39 -0.56 7.24
CA ASN A 66 -28.15 0.52 6.64
C ASN A 66 -27.20 1.45 5.87
N THR A 67 -27.58 1.84 4.64
CA THR A 67 -26.80 2.73 3.78
C THR A 67 -26.43 4.04 4.48
N THR A 68 -27.33 4.61 5.28
CA THR A 68 -27.06 5.82 6.06
C THR A 68 -25.98 5.59 7.12
N ALA A 69 -26.02 4.43 7.81
CA ALA A 69 -25.00 4.07 8.80
C ALA A 69 -23.64 3.89 8.14
N TYR A 70 -23.58 3.22 6.98
CA TYR A 70 -22.37 3.06 6.18
C TYR A 70 -21.81 4.41 5.72
N ALA A 71 -22.66 5.31 5.20
CA ALA A 71 -22.24 6.64 4.78
C ALA A 71 -21.64 7.45 5.94
N ASN A 72 -22.26 7.38 7.13
CA ASN A 72 -21.72 8.05 8.31
C ASN A 72 -20.37 7.46 8.73
N ILE A 73 -20.20 6.14 8.72
CA ILE A 73 -18.91 5.49 9.02
C ILE A 73 -17.84 5.98 8.05
N ASN A 74 -18.12 6.01 6.75
CA ASN A 74 -17.17 6.50 5.75
C ASN A 74 -16.82 7.98 5.92
N LEU A 75 -17.81 8.82 6.27
CA LEU A 75 -17.55 10.23 6.55
C LEU A 75 -16.58 10.40 7.73
N PHE A 76 -16.82 9.70 8.83
CA PHE A 76 -15.90 9.71 9.98
C PHE A 76 -14.53 9.13 9.62
N ALA A 77 -14.49 8.05 8.87
CA ALA A 77 -13.24 7.45 8.41
C ALA A 77 -12.44 8.43 7.54
N SER A 78 -13.06 9.16 6.61
CA SER A 78 -12.38 10.15 5.76
C SER A 78 -11.81 11.33 6.56
N ILE A 79 -12.55 11.80 7.57
CA ILE A 79 -12.03 12.85 8.48
C ILE A 79 -10.86 12.32 9.29
N TYR A 80 -10.98 11.09 9.77
CA TYR A 80 -9.91 10.42 10.51
C TYR A 80 -8.66 10.23 9.65
N ASP A 81 -8.79 9.72 8.42
CA ASP A 81 -7.68 9.52 7.48
C ASP A 81 -6.92 10.83 7.20
N ALA A 82 -7.65 11.94 7.00
CA ALA A 82 -7.02 13.24 6.78
C ALA A 82 -6.20 13.71 8.00
N ALA A 83 -6.67 13.43 9.21
CA ALA A 83 -5.95 13.73 10.45
C ALA A 83 -4.78 12.76 10.66
N ASP A 84 -5.02 11.46 10.42
CA ASP A 84 -4.04 10.40 10.61
C ASP A 84 -2.83 10.55 9.68
N ASP A 85 -3.02 10.85 8.42
CA ASP A 85 -1.92 11.07 7.45
C ASP A 85 -0.93 12.13 7.94
N THR A 86 -1.46 13.21 8.53
CA THR A 86 -0.63 14.28 9.09
C THR A 86 0.11 13.82 10.36
N ILE A 87 -0.61 13.15 11.26
CA ILE A 87 -0.08 12.68 12.55
C ILE A 87 0.94 11.56 12.31
N SER A 88 0.62 10.60 11.47
CA SER A 88 1.50 9.47 11.11
C SER A 88 2.80 9.97 10.49
N GLY A 89 2.75 10.96 9.59
CA GLY A 89 3.94 11.60 9.02
C GLY A 89 4.83 12.20 10.12
N LEU A 90 4.25 12.97 11.04
CA LEU A 90 4.99 13.56 12.16
C LEU A 90 5.61 12.52 13.11
N ILE A 91 4.86 11.45 13.39
CA ILE A 91 5.34 10.34 14.23
C ILE A 91 6.52 9.63 13.56
N ILE A 92 6.42 9.30 12.28
CA ILE A 92 7.48 8.65 11.50
C ILE A 92 8.73 9.53 11.47
N ASP A 93 8.57 10.86 11.27
CA ASP A 93 9.70 11.79 11.19
C ASP A 93 10.43 11.98 12.52
N ARG A 94 9.72 11.93 13.64
CA ARG A 94 10.29 12.03 14.99
C ARG A 94 10.88 10.72 15.51
N THR A 95 10.48 9.60 14.93
CA THR A 95 10.89 8.28 15.41
C THR A 95 12.33 7.96 15.00
N ARG A 96 13.16 7.65 16.00
CA ARG A 96 14.55 7.21 15.82
C ARG A 96 14.73 5.88 16.55
N THR A 97 14.72 4.78 15.79
CA THR A 97 14.94 3.44 16.35
C THR A 97 16.23 2.83 15.80
N ARG A 98 16.76 1.83 16.52
CA ARG A 98 17.93 1.04 16.08
C ARG A 98 17.70 0.30 14.75
N TRP A 99 16.44 0.12 14.32
CA TRP A 99 16.06 -0.52 13.06
C TRP A 99 15.80 0.48 11.93
N GLY A 100 16.06 1.77 12.20
CA GLY A 100 15.75 2.86 11.30
C GLY A 100 14.37 3.48 11.58
N ARG A 101 14.04 4.50 10.79
CA ARG A 101 12.83 5.32 10.99
C ARG A 101 11.56 4.65 10.46
N ILE A 102 11.64 3.92 9.34
CA ILE A 102 10.49 3.43 8.58
C ILE A 102 10.13 1.97 8.93
N ARG A 103 11.13 1.10 9.13
CA ARG A 103 10.93 -0.34 9.33
C ARG A 103 9.95 -0.72 10.45
N PRO A 104 9.97 -0.10 11.65
CA PRO A 104 9.05 -0.48 12.72
C PRO A 104 7.59 -0.22 12.34
N PHE A 105 7.32 0.85 11.58
CA PHE A 105 5.96 1.17 11.13
C PHE A 105 5.47 0.19 10.07
N LEU A 106 6.34 -0.29 9.20
CA LEU A 106 5.99 -1.33 8.22
C LEU A 106 5.63 -2.66 8.92
N ILE A 107 6.37 -3.03 9.97
CA ILE A 107 6.04 -4.24 10.73
C ILE A 107 4.71 -4.08 11.46
N LEU A 108 4.41 -2.89 11.99
CA LEU A 108 3.16 -2.59 12.70
C LEU A 108 1.97 -2.49 11.74
N SER A 109 2.18 -1.97 10.52
CA SER A 109 1.11 -1.81 9.54
C SER A 109 0.52 -3.13 9.06
N LEU A 110 1.34 -4.18 8.91
CA LEU A 110 0.90 -5.48 8.41
C LEU A 110 -0.23 -6.11 9.26
N PRO A 111 -0.08 -6.31 10.59
CA PRO A 111 -1.15 -6.89 11.38
C PRO A 111 -2.39 -5.98 11.43
N MET A 112 -2.23 -4.67 11.49
CA MET A 112 -3.37 -3.73 11.47
C MET A 112 -4.15 -3.84 10.17
N TRP A 113 -3.46 -3.91 9.05
CA TRP A 113 -4.04 -4.02 7.74
C TRP A 113 -4.74 -5.37 7.54
N LEU A 114 -4.12 -6.48 7.94
CA LEU A 114 -4.70 -7.83 7.85
C LEU A 114 -5.95 -7.97 8.73
N ILE A 115 -5.89 -7.51 9.99
CA ILE A 115 -7.03 -7.58 10.92
C ILE A 115 -8.16 -6.67 10.43
N GLY A 116 -7.85 -5.44 10.01
CA GLY A 116 -8.83 -4.51 9.46
C GLY A 116 -9.52 -5.08 8.21
N GLY A 117 -8.75 -5.64 7.27
CA GLY A 117 -9.27 -6.31 6.08
C GLY A 117 -10.15 -7.52 6.42
N TYR A 118 -9.73 -8.36 7.37
CA TYR A 118 -10.54 -9.46 7.89
C TYR A 118 -11.87 -8.97 8.45
N MET A 119 -11.87 -7.92 9.28
CA MET A 119 -13.09 -7.36 9.86
C MET A 119 -14.04 -6.79 8.80
N ILE A 120 -13.51 -6.15 7.76
CA ILE A 120 -14.30 -5.57 6.65
C ILE A 120 -15.03 -6.67 5.87
N PHE A 121 -14.38 -7.79 5.57
CA PHE A 121 -14.93 -8.88 4.74
C PHE A 121 -15.47 -10.06 5.53
N THR A 122 -15.69 -9.88 6.83
CA THR A 122 -16.39 -10.86 7.68
C THR A 122 -17.74 -10.31 8.11
N ALA A 123 -18.79 -11.11 7.98
CA ALA A 123 -20.15 -10.78 8.39
C ALA A 123 -20.56 -11.62 9.62
N PRO A 124 -20.16 -11.24 10.82
CA PRO A 124 -20.56 -11.97 12.04
C PRO A 124 -22.02 -11.73 12.34
N ASP A 125 -22.65 -12.73 13.00
CA ASP A 125 -24.04 -12.63 13.48
C ASP A 125 -24.10 -11.78 14.74
N LEU A 126 -24.21 -10.48 14.54
CA LEU A 126 -24.22 -9.45 15.57
C LEU A 126 -25.53 -8.63 15.50
N ASN A 127 -25.86 -7.94 16.60
CA ASN A 127 -26.93 -6.96 16.61
C ASN A 127 -26.59 -5.74 15.74
N SER A 128 -27.61 -4.99 15.29
CA SER A 128 -27.42 -3.85 14.38
C SER A 128 -26.39 -2.83 14.88
N THR A 129 -26.40 -2.48 16.16
CA THR A 129 -25.42 -1.55 16.76
C THR A 129 -24.01 -2.15 16.78
N GLN A 130 -23.89 -3.43 17.11
CA GLN A 130 -22.60 -4.12 17.13
C GLN A 130 -21.99 -4.23 15.72
N LYS A 131 -22.80 -4.43 14.68
CA LYS A 131 -22.37 -4.42 13.28
C LYS A 131 -21.77 -3.07 12.87
N ILE A 132 -22.40 -1.97 13.29
CA ILE A 132 -21.89 -0.61 13.03
C ILE A 132 -20.52 -0.43 13.69
N VAL A 133 -20.38 -0.79 14.96
CA VAL A 133 -19.12 -0.69 15.70
C VAL A 133 -18.04 -1.59 15.08
N TRP A 134 -18.39 -2.84 14.74
CA TRP A 134 -17.50 -3.78 14.07
C TRP A 134 -16.95 -3.21 12.77
N SER A 135 -17.83 -2.70 11.91
CA SER A 135 -17.46 -2.13 10.63
C SER A 135 -16.61 -0.87 10.78
N ALA A 136 -16.96 -0.01 11.73
CA ALA A 136 -16.19 1.21 12.01
C ALA A 136 -14.77 0.89 12.46
N ILE A 137 -14.62 -0.05 13.41
CA ILE A 137 -13.30 -0.49 13.88
C ILE A 137 -12.50 -1.10 12.73
N GLY A 138 -13.12 -1.95 11.91
CA GLY A 138 -12.46 -2.58 10.76
C GLY A 138 -11.95 -1.55 9.75
N ILE A 139 -12.76 -0.57 9.38
CA ILE A 139 -12.40 0.48 8.43
C ILE A 139 -11.28 1.37 9.00
N LEU A 140 -11.39 1.80 10.25
CA LEU A 140 -10.35 2.63 10.90
C LEU A 140 -9.02 1.89 11.04
N LEU A 141 -9.05 0.62 11.43
CA LEU A 141 -7.86 -0.19 11.58
C LEU A 141 -7.18 -0.44 10.22
N TYR A 142 -7.98 -0.68 9.18
CA TYR A 142 -7.49 -0.81 7.80
C TYR A 142 -6.83 0.49 7.33
N GLY A 143 -7.49 1.65 7.54
CA GLY A 143 -6.95 2.97 7.20
C GLY A 143 -5.61 3.24 7.89
N LEU A 144 -5.52 3.03 9.22
CA LEU A 144 -4.26 3.14 9.97
C LEU A 144 -3.14 2.27 9.38
N GLY A 145 -3.45 1.03 9.07
CA GLY A 145 -2.48 0.12 8.46
C GLY A 145 -1.97 0.66 7.12
N MET A 146 -2.86 1.28 6.34
CA MET A 146 -2.53 1.89 5.04
C MET A 146 -1.65 3.12 5.17
N SER A 147 -1.96 4.03 6.11
CA SER A 147 -1.18 5.24 6.36
C SER A 147 0.25 4.90 6.76
N TYR A 148 0.44 3.96 7.70
CA TYR A 148 1.78 3.51 8.07
C TYR A 148 2.50 2.76 6.95
N PHE A 149 1.78 1.98 6.15
CA PHE A 149 2.38 1.34 4.99
C PHE A 149 2.78 2.35 3.91
N GLY A 150 2.13 3.51 3.82
CA GLY A 150 2.48 4.60 2.92
C GLY A 150 3.94 5.05 3.06
N ALA A 151 4.52 4.94 4.27
CA ALA A 151 5.94 5.19 4.52
C ALA A 151 6.89 4.28 3.70
N TYR A 152 6.40 3.18 3.12
CA TYR A 152 7.17 2.30 2.26
C TYR A 152 7.79 3.02 1.05
N TRP A 153 7.10 4.01 0.50
CA TRP A 153 7.63 4.82 -0.59
C TRP A 153 8.85 5.64 -0.21
N LEU A 154 8.99 6.00 1.08
CA LEU A 154 10.18 6.70 1.55
C LEU A 154 11.44 5.82 1.52
N LEU A 155 11.27 4.47 1.53
CA LEU A 155 12.39 3.56 1.38
C LEU A 155 13.06 3.69 0.01
N VAL A 156 12.31 3.99 -1.05
CA VAL A 156 12.86 4.15 -2.41
C VAL A 156 13.98 5.18 -2.45
N TYR A 157 13.81 6.27 -1.71
CA TYR A 157 14.82 7.34 -1.63
C TYR A 157 16.05 6.97 -0.80
N ASN A 158 15.92 5.96 0.07
CA ASN A 158 17.00 5.51 0.95
C ASN A 158 17.74 4.27 0.41
N ILE A 159 17.16 3.57 -0.57
CA ILE A 159 17.71 2.30 -1.09
C ILE A 159 18.84 2.57 -2.08
N THR A 160 18.68 3.57 -2.96
CA THR A 160 19.68 3.88 -3.97
C THR A 160 19.90 5.38 -4.12
N PRO A 161 21.18 5.83 -4.11
CA PRO A 161 21.53 7.21 -4.43
C PRO A 161 21.45 7.52 -5.93
N ASN A 162 21.40 6.49 -6.79
CA ASN A 162 21.35 6.62 -8.24
C ASN A 162 19.91 6.98 -8.68
N ASN A 163 19.76 8.16 -9.29
CA ASN A 163 18.48 8.66 -9.77
C ASN A 163 17.87 7.80 -10.89
N ASP A 164 18.71 7.30 -11.82
CA ASP A 164 18.23 6.49 -12.94
C ASP A 164 17.72 5.13 -12.47
N GLU A 165 18.43 4.51 -11.54
CA GLU A 165 18.03 3.25 -10.93
C GLU A 165 16.75 3.40 -10.13
N ARG A 166 16.62 4.50 -9.40
CA ARG A 166 15.38 4.86 -8.65
C ARG A 166 14.20 5.08 -9.58
N ASN A 167 14.40 5.84 -10.67
CA ASN A 167 13.34 6.09 -11.65
C ASN A 167 12.89 4.78 -12.34
N ASN A 168 13.85 3.91 -12.69
CA ASN A 168 13.54 2.60 -13.24
C ASN A 168 12.76 1.73 -12.25
N LEU A 169 13.13 1.74 -10.97
CA LEU A 169 12.40 1.02 -9.93
C LEU A 169 10.96 1.52 -9.80
N ILE A 170 10.76 2.85 -9.73
CA ILE A 170 9.44 3.47 -9.64
C ILE A 170 8.60 3.13 -10.88
N THR A 171 9.17 3.30 -12.08
CA THR A 171 8.47 3.03 -13.35
C THR A 171 8.05 1.57 -13.45
N THR A 172 8.96 0.64 -13.14
CA THR A 172 8.68 -0.79 -13.14
C THR A 172 7.59 -1.12 -12.13
N THR A 173 7.65 -0.57 -10.93
CA THR A 173 6.63 -0.77 -9.89
C THR A 173 5.26 -0.27 -10.36
N LYS A 174 5.19 0.95 -10.92
CA LYS A 174 3.94 1.51 -11.44
C LYS A 174 3.36 0.70 -12.60
N PHE A 175 4.20 0.16 -13.46
CA PHE A 175 3.76 -0.73 -14.53
C PHE A 175 3.09 -2.00 -13.97
N PHE A 176 3.68 -2.65 -12.98
CA PHE A 176 3.07 -3.82 -12.35
C PHE A 176 1.84 -3.48 -11.51
N GLU A 177 1.78 -2.31 -10.88
CA GLU A 177 0.57 -1.83 -10.18
C GLU A 177 -0.65 -1.73 -11.11
N LEU A 178 -0.48 -1.43 -12.40
CA LEU A 178 -1.58 -1.43 -13.37
C LEU A 178 -2.25 -2.80 -13.48
N PHE A 179 -1.46 -3.86 -13.52
CA PHE A 179 -2.01 -5.23 -13.51
C PHE A 179 -2.71 -5.53 -12.18
N GLY A 180 -2.17 -5.03 -11.07
CA GLY A 180 -2.78 -5.13 -9.75
C GLY A 180 -4.17 -4.47 -9.67
N THR A 181 -4.42 -3.39 -10.43
CA THR A 181 -5.76 -2.77 -10.48
C THR A 181 -6.77 -3.58 -11.29
N TRP A 182 -6.33 -4.37 -12.24
CA TRP A 182 -7.22 -5.14 -13.10
C TRP A 182 -7.67 -6.47 -12.49
N LEU A 183 -6.84 -7.10 -11.68
CA LEU A 183 -7.16 -8.38 -11.06
C LEU A 183 -8.47 -8.38 -10.26
N PRO A 184 -8.76 -7.40 -9.39
CA PRO A 184 -10.03 -7.32 -8.70
C PRO A 184 -11.24 -7.22 -9.61
N SER A 185 -11.08 -6.65 -10.82
CA SER A 185 -12.17 -6.55 -11.81
C SER A 185 -12.64 -7.91 -12.33
N LEU A 186 -11.82 -8.96 -12.17
CA LEU A 186 -12.19 -10.33 -12.54
C LEU A 186 -13.07 -11.01 -11.48
N VAL A 187 -13.10 -10.49 -10.24
CA VAL A 187 -13.87 -11.09 -9.13
C VAL A 187 -15.35 -11.26 -9.44
N PRO A 188 -16.08 -10.30 -10.03
CA PRO A 188 -17.48 -10.48 -10.40
C PRO A 188 -17.70 -11.64 -11.39
N VAL A 189 -16.75 -11.88 -12.26
CA VAL A 189 -16.79 -13.01 -13.21
C VAL A 189 -16.69 -14.34 -12.45
N PHE A 190 -15.75 -14.44 -11.50
CA PHE A 190 -15.60 -15.63 -10.67
C PHE A 190 -16.81 -15.83 -9.74
N VAL A 191 -17.35 -14.75 -9.16
CA VAL A 191 -18.57 -14.81 -8.32
C VAL A 191 -19.76 -15.36 -9.10
N GLN A 192 -19.87 -15.10 -10.40
CA GLN A 192 -20.95 -15.63 -11.25
C GLN A 192 -20.71 -17.06 -11.71
N LEU A 193 -19.46 -17.45 -11.90
CA LEU A 193 -19.09 -18.77 -12.45
C LEU A 193 -18.99 -19.85 -11.35
N LEU A 194 -18.37 -19.55 -10.22
CA LEU A 194 -18.10 -20.53 -9.15
C LEU A 194 -19.36 -21.20 -8.58
N PRO A 195 -20.46 -20.49 -8.28
CA PRO A 195 -21.69 -21.14 -7.80
C PRO A 195 -22.35 -22.05 -8.83
N LYS A 196 -22.10 -21.82 -10.15
CA LYS A 196 -22.59 -22.70 -11.21
C LYS A 196 -21.82 -24.02 -11.28
N VAL A 197 -20.56 -24.00 -10.89
CA VAL A 197 -19.69 -25.18 -10.86
C VAL A 197 -19.87 -25.96 -9.55
N ASN A 198 -20.04 -25.28 -8.43
CA ASN A 198 -20.21 -25.91 -7.13
C ASN A 198 -21.30 -25.19 -6.30
N LYS A 199 -22.46 -25.84 -6.12
CA LYS A 199 -23.63 -25.30 -5.41
C LYS A 199 -23.38 -25.01 -3.92
N ASN A 200 -22.31 -25.54 -3.33
CA ASN A 200 -21.96 -25.32 -1.92
C ASN A 200 -21.20 -24.02 -1.68
N ILE A 201 -20.80 -23.31 -2.74
CA ILE A 201 -20.06 -22.05 -2.63
C ILE A 201 -21.07 -20.90 -2.61
N THR A 202 -21.12 -20.17 -1.49
CA THR A 202 -21.94 -18.95 -1.35
C THR A 202 -21.19 -17.74 -1.91
N MET A 203 -21.94 -16.76 -2.45
CA MET A 203 -21.33 -15.49 -2.92
C MET A 203 -20.52 -14.81 -1.84
N GLN A 204 -20.99 -14.79 -0.59
CA GLN A 204 -20.25 -14.26 0.54
C GLN A 204 -18.89 -14.96 0.72
N GLY A 205 -18.88 -16.30 0.65
CA GLY A 205 -17.65 -17.09 0.76
C GLY A 205 -16.65 -16.81 -0.37
N VAL A 206 -17.12 -16.47 -1.57
CA VAL A 206 -16.25 -16.08 -2.67
C VAL A 206 -15.59 -14.74 -2.40
N TYR A 207 -16.35 -13.69 -2.00
CA TYR A 207 -15.77 -12.38 -1.70
C TYR A 207 -14.81 -12.41 -0.51
N SER A 208 -15.18 -13.07 0.59
CA SER A 208 -14.29 -13.22 1.73
C SER A 208 -13.07 -14.07 1.39
N GLY A 209 -13.23 -15.14 0.60
CA GLY A 209 -12.12 -15.96 0.13
C GLY A 209 -11.12 -15.16 -0.72
N PHE A 210 -11.58 -14.34 -1.65
CA PHE A 210 -10.70 -13.46 -2.42
C PHE A 210 -9.99 -12.44 -1.53
N ALA A 211 -10.69 -11.83 -0.56
CA ALA A 211 -10.07 -10.89 0.38
C ALA A 211 -8.96 -11.52 1.24
N TYR A 212 -9.08 -12.81 1.55
CA TYR A 212 -8.07 -13.52 2.34
C TYR A 212 -6.91 -14.10 1.50
N CYS A 213 -7.13 -14.27 0.19
CA CYS A 213 -6.09 -14.79 -0.72
C CYS A 213 -5.23 -13.68 -1.35
N MET A 214 -5.69 -12.43 -1.35
CA MET A 214 -4.94 -11.28 -1.86
C MET A 214 -4.05 -10.66 -0.81
#